data_56ff93bf0614ed8d728ed75114c7ca81
#
_entry.id   56ff93bf0614ed8d728ed75114c7ca81
#
_cell.length_a   1.000
_cell.length_b   1.000
_cell.length_c   1.000
_cell.angle_alpha   90.00
_cell.angle_beta   90.00
_cell.angle_gamma   90.00
#
_symmetry.space_group_name_H-M   'P 1'
#
loop_
_entity.id
_entity.type
_entity.pdbx_description
1 polymer ?
#
loop_
_entity_poly.entity_id
_entity_poly.type
_entity_poly.pdbx_seq_one_letter_code
_entity_poly.pdbx_strand_id
1 'polypeptide(L)'
;NQNNIHHSYDLWQHTLTALGTIEPNPILRMTMLLHDIGKPSVKTTDNSGQSHFQGHQLESKKIADRILHRLRLPSDFINKTLLLIEYHDVRFNGSKKLMKKVMNVLGTDLTKQLLEVECADISAQSEYQREEKLGYLETAKTHLNEIIKDNECFKLSQLDINGKDILNLGVKEGRDVGNILDYLLMLVVDANVPNKKSILISKAKEYIYGNQINK
;
A
#
# COMPACT_ATOMS: atom_id res chain seq x y z
N ASN A 1 -26.59 -5.12 -5.89
CA ASN A 1 -26.26 -6.55 -5.76
C ASN A 1 -24.88 -6.80 -6.38
N GLN A 2 -23.97 -7.43 -5.63
CA GLN A 2 -22.58 -7.60 -6.07
C GLN A 2 -22.38 -8.86 -6.92
N ASN A 3 -23.28 -9.83 -6.83
CA ASN A 3 -23.25 -11.13 -7.53
C ASN A 3 -21.83 -11.73 -7.62
N ASN A 4 -21.18 -11.87 -6.46
CA ASN A 4 -19.81 -12.38 -6.33
C ASN A 4 -19.72 -13.24 -5.05
N ILE A 5 -19.00 -14.36 -5.10
CA ILE A 5 -18.85 -15.31 -3.98
C ILE A 5 -18.19 -14.70 -2.73
N HIS A 6 -17.44 -13.63 -2.91
CA HIS A 6 -16.77 -12.92 -1.81
C HIS A 6 -17.70 -11.99 -1.01
N HIS A 7 -18.94 -11.74 -1.49
CA HIS A 7 -19.86 -10.79 -0.87
C HIS A 7 -21.24 -11.43 -0.60
N SER A 8 -21.55 -11.62 0.69
CA SER A 8 -22.87 -12.09 1.15
C SER A 8 -23.93 -10.98 1.12
N TYR A 9 -23.52 -9.74 1.12
CA TYR A 9 -24.35 -8.55 1.23
C TYR A 9 -24.32 -7.70 -0.04
N ASP A 10 -25.28 -6.80 -0.21
CA ASP A 10 -25.14 -5.71 -1.15
C ASP A 10 -24.02 -4.73 -0.67
N LEU A 11 -23.61 -3.84 -1.54
CA LEU A 11 -22.52 -2.91 -1.26
C LEU A 11 -22.75 -2.04 -0.02
N TRP A 12 -23.99 -1.60 0.16
CA TRP A 12 -24.34 -0.74 1.29
C TRP A 12 -24.32 -1.48 2.62
N GLN A 13 -24.92 -2.66 2.68
CA GLN A 13 -24.92 -3.48 3.88
C GLN A 13 -23.49 -3.93 4.26
N HIS A 14 -22.67 -4.27 3.27
CA HIS A 14 -21.25 -4.55 3.48
C HIS A 14 -20.53 -3.36 4.13
N THR A 15 -20.68 -2.16 3.54
CA THR A 15 -20.08 -0.92 4.08
C THR A 15 -20.51 -0.65 5.51
N LEU A 16 -21.80 -0.80 5.84
CA LEU A 16 -22.31 -0.57 7.19
C LEU A 16 -21.78 -1.60 8.19
N THR A 17 -21.67 -2.87 7.78
CA THR A 17 -21.11 -3.93 8.62
C THR A 17 -19.63 -3.65 8.94
N ALA A 18 -18.83 -3.34 7.93
CA ALA A 18 -17.41 -2.98 8.11
C ALA A 18 -17.24 -1.71 8.97
N LEU A 19 -18.08 -0.70 8.75
CA LEU A 19 -18.08 0.54 9.56
C LEU A 19 -18.43 0.28 11.03
N GLY A 20 -19.25 -0.73 11.31
CA GLY A 20 -19.63 -1.11 12.67
C GLY A 20 -18.53 -1.84 13.44
N THR A 21 -17.58 -2.46 12.75
CA THR A 21 -16.49 -3.25 13.37
C THR A 21 -15.19 -2.47 13.53
N ILE A 22 -14.98 -1.39 12.74
CA ILE A 22 -13.74 -0.63 12.78
C ILE A 22 -13.67 0.31 13.99
N GLU A 23 -12.46 0.52 14.49
CA GLU A 23 -12.17 1.46 15.59
C GLU A 23 -12.83 2.84 15.38
N PRO A 24 -13.26 3.53 16.46
CA PRO A 24 -13.93 4.82 16.41
C PRO A 24 -12.95 5.98 16.08
N ASN A 25 -12.07 5.78 15.11
CA ASN A 25 -11.15 6.77 14.59
C ASN A 25 -11.79 7.45 13.37
N PRO A 26 -11.85 8.79 13.30
CA PRO A 26 -12.50 9.51 12.20
C PRO A 26 -11.93 9.18 10.82
N ILE A 27 -10.59 9.01 10.68
CA ILE A 27 -9.93 8.65 9.43
C ILE A 27 -10.34 7.24 9.01
N LEU A 28 -10.28 6.26 9.93
CA LEU A 28 -10.64 4.87 9.65
C LEU A 28 -12.11 4.74 9.27
N ARG A 29 -13.01 5.40 9.99
CA ARG A 29 -14.45 5.38 9.68
C ARG A 29 -14.78 6.04 8.35
N MET A 30 -14.13 7.17 8.03
CA MET A 30 -14.31 7.82 6.73
C MET A 30 -13.75 6.95 5.60
N THR A 31 -12.62 6.30 5.81
CA THR A 31 -12.06 5.32 4.88
C THR A 31 -13.07 4.19 4.63
N MET A 32 -13.59 3.55 5.67
CA MET A 32 -14.57 2.47 5.52
C MET A 32 -15.86 2.92 4.84
N LEU A 33 -16.33 4.12 5.11
CA LEU A 33 -17.52 4.65 4.47
C LEU A 33 -17.35 4.84 2.95
N LEU A 34 -16.14 5.16 2.50
CA LEU A 34 -15.85 5.56 1.12
C LEU A 34 -15.00 4.55 0.33
N HIS A 35 -14.46 3.49 0.96
CA HIS A 35 -13.49 2.58 0.31
C HIS A 35 -14.01 1.95 -0.98
N ASP A 36 -15.27 1.63 -1.01
CA ASP A 36 -15.93 0.87 -2.08
C ASP A 36 -16.88 1.71 -2.95
N ILE A 37 -16.95 3.02 -2.72
CA ILE A 37 -17.90 3.91 -3.42
C ILE A 37 -17.72 3.94 -4.94
N GLY A 38 -16.54 3.56 -5.44
CA GLY A 38 -16.22 3.46 -6.86
C GLY A 38 -16.69 2.17 -7.53
N LYS A 39 -17.08 1.13 -6.79
CA LYS A 39 -17.48 -0.18 -7.36
C LYS A 39 -18.59 -0.08 -8.42
N PRO A 40 -19.65 0.71 -8.23
CA PRO A 40 -20.70 0.85 -9.24
C PRO A 40 -20.20 1.38 -10.59
N SER A 41 -19.22 2.27 -10.58
CA SER A 41 -18.70 2.95 -11.80
C SER A 41 -17.78 2.04 -12.64
N VAL A 42 -17.16 1.01 -12.03
CA VAL A 42 -16.20 0.12 -12.69
C VAL A 42 -16.74 -1.31 -12.84
N LYS A 43 -18.01 -1.54 -12.49
CA LYS A 43 -18.62 -2.87 -12.54
C LYS A 43 -18.61 -3.41 -13.96
N THR A 44 -18.05 -4.60 -14.13
CA THR A 44 -18.18 -5.43 -15.34
C THR A 44 -18.79 -6.78 -14.97
N THR A 45 -19.37 -7.47 -15.95
CA THR A 45 -19.95 -8.81 -15.74
C THR A 45 -19.39 -9.72 -16.83
N ASP A 46 -18.86 -10.86 -16.43
CA ASP A 46 -18.35 -11.85 -17.37
C ASP A 46 -19.47 -12.75 -17.96
N ASN A 47 -19.08 -13.66 -18.85
CA ASN A 47 -20.01 -14.58 -19.54
C ASN A 47 -20.73 -15.56 -18.59
N SER A 48 -20.21 -15.75 -17.36
CA SER A 48 -20.83 -16.58 -16.31
C SER A 48 -21.83 -15.81 -15.45
N GLY A 49 -21.95 -14.49 -15.67
CA GLY A 49 -22.79 -13.58 -14.87
C GLY A 49 -22.11 -13.10 -13.58
N GLN A 50 -20.80 -13.40 -13.37
CA GLN A 50 -20.05 -12.94 -12.22
C GLN A 50 -19.64 -11.47 -12.39
N SER A 51 -19.78 -10.69 -11.33
CA SER A 51 -19.38 -9.26 -11.32
C SER A 51 -17.93 -9.09 -10.90
N HIS A 52 -17.23 -8.21 -11.61
CA HIS A 52 -15.85 -7.79 -11.34
C HIS A 52 -15.78 -6.27 -11.14
N PHE A 53 -14.84 -5.81 -10.31
CA PHE A 53 -14.71 -4.40 -9.90
C PHE A 53 -13.25 -3.93 -10.00
N GLN A 54 -12.55 -4.32 -11.06
CA GLN A 54 -11.14 -4.00 -11.22
C GLN A 54 -10.90 -2.49 -11.23
N GLY A 55 -9.94 -2.02 -10.42
CA GLY A 55 -9.59 -0.60 -10.31
C GLY A 55 -10.56 0.21 -9.46
N HIS A 56 -11.52 -0.40 -8.73
CA HIS A 56 -12.47 0.31 -7.89
C HIS A 56 -11.80 1.18 -6.83
N GLN A 57 -10.66 0.79 -6.29
CA GLN A 57 -9.91 1.54 -5.28
C GLN A 57 -9.47 2.92 -5.81
N LEU A 58 -9.02 3.00 -7.07
CA LEU A 58 -8.62 4.26 -7.70
C LEU A 58 -9.84 5.14 -7.99
N GLU A 59 -10.95 4.55 -8.43
CA GLU A 59 -12.18 5.28 -8.67
C GLU A 59 -12.82 5.73 -7.35
N SER A 60 -12.80 4.90 -6.30
CA SER A 60 -13.21 5.28 -4.94
C SER A 60 -12.39 6.46 -4.43
N LYS A 61 -11.07 6.44 -4.61
CA LYS A 61 -10.18 7.56 -4.25
C LYS A 61 -10.59 8.86 -4.94
N LYS A 62 -10.87 8.85 -6.26
CA LYS A 62 -11.30 10.05 -7.00
C LYS A 62 -12.63 10.60 -6.52
N ILE A 63 -13.60 9.72 -6.23
CA ILE A 63 -14.90 10.12 -5.73
C ILE A 63 -14.76 10.68 -4.30
N ALA A 64 -14.01 9.98 -3.44
CA ALA A 64 -13.75 10.38 -2.07
C ALA A 64 -13.03 11.74 -2.01
N ASP A 65 -12.03 11.98 -2.85
CA ASP A 65 -11.31 13.26 -2.93
C ASP A 65 -12.27 14.45 -3.12
N ARG A 66 -13.18 14.35 -4.09
CA ARG A 66 -14.21 15.38 -4.33
C ARG A 66 -15.14 15.59 -3.14
N ILE A 67 -15.54 14.49 -2.47
CA ILE A 67 -16.42 14.55 -1.29
C ILE A 67 -15.71 15.23 -0.13
N LEU A 68 -14.48 14.79 0.19
CA LEU A 68 -13.74 15.27 1.34
C LEU A 68 -13.34 16.75 1.22
N HIS A 69 -12.96 17.20 0.01
CA HIS A 69 -12.72 18.61 -0.27
C HIS A 69 -14.00 19.46 -0.17
N ARG A 70 -15.14 18.96 -0.70
CA ARG A 70 -16.45 19.64 -0.55
C ARG A 70 -16.86 19.80 0.91
N LEU A 71 -16.53 18.82 1.76
CA LEU A 71 -16.75 18.87 3.20
C LEU A 71 -15.75 19.78 3.93
N ARG A 72 -14.75 20.34 3.23
CA ARG A 72 -13.70 21.22 3.77
C ARG A 72 -12.95 20.60 4.93
N LEU A 73 -12.65 19.30 4.85
CA LEU A 73 -11.86 18.61 5.86
C LEU A 73 -10.37 19.03 5.78
N PRO A 74 -9.61 18.90 6.89
CA PRO A 74 -8.18 19.23 6.90
C PRO A 74 -7.39 18.40 5.88
N SER A 75 -6.39 19.00 5.24
CA SER A 75 -5.58 18.34 4.19
C SER A 75 -4.90 17.05 4.67
N ASP A 76 -4.40 17.02 5.91
CA ASP A 76 -3.80 15.81 6.49
C ASP A 76 -4.82 14.68 6.62
N PHE A 77 -6.05 15.00 7.06
CA PHE A 77 -7.15 14.05 7.13
C PHE A 77 -7.51 13.51 5.74
N ILE A 78 -7.65 14.40 4.74
CA ILE A 78 -7.95 14.03 3.36
C ILE A 78 -6.87 13.10 2.82
N ASN A 79 -5.60 13.49 2.91
CA ASN A 79 -4.49 12.72 2.38
C ASN A 79 -4.40 11.31 2.98
N LYS A 80 -4.53 11.18 4.30
CA LYS A 80 -4.50 9.88 5.00
C LYS A 80 -5.68 9.00 4.57
N THR A 81 -6.89 9.56 4.53
CA THR A 81 -8.09 8.83 4.09
C THR A 81 -7.95 8.34 2.65
N LEU A 82 -7.48 9.20 1.73
CA LEU A 82 -7.30 8.84 0.33
C LEU A 82 -6.22 7.77 0.11
N LEU A 83 -5.13 7.80 0.88
CA LEU A 83 -4.11 6.75 0.85
C LEU A 83 -4.68 5.42 1.35
N LEU A 84 -5.42 5.42 2.44
CA LEU A 84 -6.05 4.19 2.95
C LEU A 84 -7.08 3.63 1.96
N ILE A 85 -7.88 4.48 1.30
CA ILE A 85 -8.80 4.04 0.25
C ILE A 85 -8.05 3.46 -0.95
N GLU A 86 -6.94 4.06 -1.38
CA GLU A 86 -6.16 3.55 -2.50
C GLU A 86 -5.57 2.17 -2.23
N TYR A 87 -5.16 1.92 -0.98
CA TYR A 87 -4.43 0.71 -0.59
C TYR A 87 -5.31 -0.35 0.09
N HIS A 88 -6.62 -0.11 0.32
CA HIS A 88 -7.47 -1.03 1.08
C HIS A 88 -7.64 -2.42 0.44
N ASP A 89 -7.40 -2.57 -0.85
CA ASP A 89 -7.50 -3.85 -1.57
C ASP A 89 -6.09 -4.49 -1.80
N VAL A 90 -5.10 -4.12 -1.01
CA VAL A 90 -3.79 -4.79 -1.01
C VAL A 90 -3.94 -6.20 -0.46
N ARG A 91 -3.65 -7.19 -1.28
CA ARG A 91 -3.77 -8.60 -0.88
C ARG A 91 -2.48 -9.06 -0.21
N PHE A 92 -2.43 -8.96 1.11
CA PHE A 92 -1.35 -9.56 1.87
C PHE A 92 -1.34 -11.07 1.69
N ASN A 93 -0.17 -11.63 1.40
CA ASN A 93 0.04 -13.05 1.09
C ASN A 93 1.15 -13.66 1.94
N GLY A 94 1.41 -13.10 3.12
CA GLY A 94 2.49 -13.52 4.01
C GLY A 94 3.90 -13.04 3.58
N SER A 95 4.00 -12.17 2.57
CA SER A 95 5.29 -11.67 2.09
C SER A 95 5.79 -10.47 2.89
N LYS A 96 6.92 -10.63 3.59
CA LYS A 96 7.61 -9.52 4.29
C LYS A 96 8.06 -8.41 3.31
N LYS A 97 8.42 -8.78 2.09
CA LYS A 97 8.74 -7.85 1.00
C LYS A 97 7.55 -6.96 0.65
N LEU A 98 6.33 -7.53 0.54
CA LEU A 98 5.12 -6.75 0.29
C LEU A 98 4.87 -5.77 1.45
N MET A 99 5.03 -6.21 2.69
CA MET A 99 4.90 -5.35 3.86
C MET A 99 5.88 -4.16 3.79
N LYS A 100 7.15 -4.38 3.47
CA LYS A 100 8.13 -3.28 3.30
C LYS A 100 7.74 -2.31 2.19
N LYS A 101 7.19 -2.79 1.08
CA LYS A 101 6.70 -1.93 -0.02
C LYS A 101 5.54 -1.06 0.43
N VAL A 102 4.59 -1.61 1.16
CA VAL A 102 3.46 -0.86 1.74
C VAL A 102 3.98 0.17 2.75
N MET A 103 4.88 -0.22 3.65
CA MET A 103 5.50 0.69 4.63
C MET A 103 6.33 1.80 3.96
N ASN A 104 6.95 1.54 2.83
CA ASN A 104 7.67 2.56 2.07
C ASN A 104 6.76 3.70 1.61
N VAL A 105 5.54 3.38 1.17
CA VAL A 105 4.57 4.37 0.69
C VAL A 105 3.81 5.03 1.83
N LEU A 106 3.27 4.23 2.75
CA LEU A 106 2.36 4.69 3.79
C LEU A 106 3.07 5.14 5.07
N GLY A 107 4.29 4.70 5.28
CA GLY A 107 4.95 4.81 6.60
C GLY A 107 4.33 3.85 7.62
N THR A 108 4.92 3.84 8.82
CA THR A 108 4.56 2.87 9.86
C THR A 108 3.12 3.03 10.36
N ASP A 109 2.68 4.26 10.65
CA ASP A 109 1.40 4.49 11.32
C ASP A 109 0.20 4.25 10.40
N LEU A 110 0.27 4.74 9.14
CA LEU A 110 -0.78 4.45 8.17
C LEU A 110 -0.81 2.97 7.76
N THR A 111 0.34 2.27 7.77
CA THR A 111 0.35 0.82 7.52
C THR A 111 -0.39 0.07 8.62
N LYS A 112 -0.25 0.46 9.90
CA LYS A 112 -1.05 -0.10 11.01
C LYS A 112 -2.54 0.12 10.78
N GLN A 113 -2.92 1.36 10.42
CA GLN A 113 -4.30 1.72 10.13
C GLN A 113 -4.86 0.95 8.91
N LEU A 114 -4.04 0.72 7.88
CA LEU A 114 -4.44 -0.11 6.74
C LEU A 114 -4.78 -1.54 7.16
N LEU A 115 -3.98 -2.16 8.04
CA LEU A 115 -4.26 -3.51 8.54
C LEU A 115 -5.58 -3.57 9.34
N GLU A 116 -5.97 -2.49 10.03
CA GLU A 116 -7.27 -2.38 10.70
C GLU A 116 -8.42 -2.24 9.68
N VAL A 117 -8.23 -1.42 8.63
CA VAL A 117 -9.19 -1.27 7.52
C VAL A 117 -9.43 -2.62 6.84
N GLU A 118 -8.37 -3.34 6.48
CA GLU A 118 -8.50 -4.67 5.84
C GLU A 118 -9.14 -5.71 6.76
N CYS A 119 -8.83 -5.68 8.06
CA CYS A 119 -9.48 -6.56 9.04
C CYS A 119 -10.99 -6.33 9.08
N ALA A 120 -11.43 -5.07 9.12
CA ALA A 120 -12.84 -4.70 9.13
C ALA A 120 -13.54 -5.07 7.81
N ASP A 121 -12.89 -4.84 6.67
CA ASP A 121 -13.40 -5.21 5.35
C ASP A 121 -13.58 -6.72 5.22
N ILE A 122 -12.54 -7.52 5.53
CA ILE A 122 -12.58 -8.98 5.48
C ILE A 122 -13.68 -9.53 6.42
N SER A 123 -13.84 -8.94 7.61
CA SER A 123 -14.86 -9.34 8.57
C SER A 123 -16.29 -9.12 8.05
N ALA A 124 -16.49 -8.14 7.18
CA ALA A 124 -17.77 -7.84 6.53
C ALA A 124 -18.02 -8.62 5.23
N GLN A 125 -17.01 -9.37 4.72
CA GLN A 125 -17.16 -10.24 3.55
C GLN A 125 -17.87 -11.55 3.88
N SER A 126 -18.14 -12.39 2.85
CA SER A 126 -18.64 -13.75 3.03
C SER A 126 -17.64 -14.62 3.79
N GLU A 127 -18.07 -15.79 4.26
CA GLU A 127 -17.18 -16.76 4.92
C GLU A 127 -16.13 -17.35 3.98
N TYR A 128 -16.33 -17.19 2.68
CA TYR A 128 -15.42 -17.73 1.67
C TYR A 128 -13.99 -17.18 1.85
N GLN A 129 -13.06 -18.07 2.14
CA GLN A 129 -11.64 -17.77 2.41
C GLN A 129 -11.39 -16.74 3.54
N ARG A 130 -12.37 -16.46 4.40
CA ARG A 130 -12.21 -15.46 5.48
C ARG A 130 -11.07 -15.83 6.42
N GLU A 131 -11.02 -17.07 6.89
CA GLU A 131 -9.97 -17.53 7.82
C GLU A 131 -8.57 -17.44 7.18
N GLU A 132 -8.43 -17.83 5.93
CA GLU A 132 -7.16 -17.73 5.20
C GLU A 132 -6.70 -16.27 5.07
N LYS A 133 -7.60 -15.37 4.67
CA LYS A 133 -7.31 -13.93 4.56
C LYS A 133 -6.91 -13.32 5.91
N LEU A 134 -7.61 -13.66 6.98
CA LEU A 134 -7.25 -13.22 8.34
C LEU A 134 -5.90 -13.79 8.77
N GLY A 135 -5.57 -15.03 8.41
CA GLY A 135 -4.25 -15.63 8.66
C GLY A 135 -3.12 -14.87 7.96
N TYR A 136 -3.31 -14.47 6.71
CA TYR A 136 -2.34 -13.60 6.01
C TYR A 136 -2.22 -12.22 6.67
N LEU A 137 -3.31 -11.67 7.17
CA LEU A 137 -3.29 -10.37 7.85
C LEU A 137 -2.53 -10.44 9.18
N GLU A 138 -2.69 -11.52 9.97
CA GLU A 138 -1.89 -11.73 11.20
C GLU A 138 -0.40 -11.92 10.88
N THR A 139 -0.07 -12.62 9.80
CA THR A 139 1.31 -12.73 9.32
C THR A 139 1.86 -11.35 8.90
N ALA A 140 1.04 -10.54 8.25
CA ALA A 140 1.40 -9.17 7.87
C ALA A 140 1.67 -8.28 9.11
N LYS A 141 0.85 -8.37 10.17
CA LYS A 141 1.08 -7.69 11.45
C LYS A 141 2.39 -8.14 12.11
N THR A 142 2.68 -9.44 12.06
CA THR A 142 3.94 -9.99 12.58
C THR A 142 5.13 -9.39 11.84
N HIS A 143 5.11 -9.38 10.51
CA HIS A 143 6.17 -8.78 9.70
C HIS A 143 6.33 -7.28 9.95
N LEU A 144 5.23 -6.52 10.09
CA LEU A 144 5.30 -5.11 10.46
C LEU A 144 6.07 -4.91 11.78
N ASN A 145 5.74 -5.70 12.80
CA ASN A 145 6.37 -5.60 14.10
C ASN A 145 7.86 -6.00 14.07
N GLU A 146 8.22 -7.05 13.32
CA GLU A 146 9.60 -7.44 13.09
C GLU A 146 10.40 -6.34 12.39
N ILE A 147 9.89 -5.78 11.29
CA ILE A 147 10.54 -4.70 10.54
C ILE A 147 10.82 -3.50 11.44
N ILE A 148 9.86 -3.14 12.30
CA ILE A 148 10.02 -2.03 13.25
C ILE A 148 11.06 -2.39 14.32
N LYS A 149 10.94 -3.57 14.95
CA LYS A 149 11.81 -4.03 16.03
C LYS A 149 13.27 -4.15 15.58
N ASP A 150 13.48 -4.71 14.40
CA ASP A 150 14.82 -4.98 13.86
C ASP A 150 15.37 -3.77 13.08
N ASN A 151 14.63 -2.63 13.05
CA ASN A 151 14.97 -1.42 12.32
C ASN A 151 15.36 -1.70 10.86
N GLU A 152 14.61 -2.60 10.21
CA GLU A 152 14.87 -2.97 8.82
C GLU A 152 14.60 -1.82 7.86
N CYS A 153 15.41 -1.72 6.82
CA CYS A 153 15.29 -0.66 5.82
C CYS A 153 14.04 -0.86 4.94
N PHE A 154 13.19 0.16 4.88
CA PHE A 154 12.04 0.25 3.97
C PHE A 154 11.85 1.66 3.36
N LYS A 155 12.69 2.65 3.70
CA LYS A 155 12.64 4.01 3.16
C LYS A 155 14.03 4.58 2.89
N LEU A 156 14.12 5.55 1.99
CA LEU A 156 15.40 6.17 1.56
C LEU A 156 16.28 6.64 2.72
N SER A 157 15.67 7.26 3.74
CA SER A 157 16.43 7.77 4.89
C SER A 157 17.08 6.69 5.78
N GLN A 158 16.77 5.42 5.55
CA GLN A 158 17.34 4.26 6.26
C GLN A 158 18.40 3.53 5.44
N LEU A 159 18.63 3.93 4.17
CA LEU A 159 19.74 3.37 3.39
C LEU A 159 21.08 3.74 4.00
N ASP A 160 22.02 2.79 4.00
CA ASP A 160 23.42 3.00 4.43
C ASP A 160 24.25 3.70 3.33
N ILE A 161 23.60 4.50 2.51
CA ILE A 161 24.15 5.35 1.46
C ILE A 161 23.23 6.55 1.26
N ASN A 162 23.78 7.68 0.84
CA ASN A 162 23.01 8.91 0.62
C ASN A 162 23.41 9.62 -0.68
N GLY A 163 22.75 10.75 -0.97
CA GLY A 163 22.97 11.50 -2.22
C GLY A 163 24.43 11.98 -2.39
N LYS A 164 25.14 12.33 -1.31
CA LYS A 164 26.56 12.73 -1.39
C LYS A 164 27.43 11.57 -1.85
N ASP A 165 27.14 10.36 -1.40
CA ASP A 165 27.90 9.17 -1.82
C ASP A 165 27.70 8.93 -3.33
N ILE A 166 26.50 9.14 -3.88
CA ILE A 166 26.22 9.01 -5.30
C ILE A 166 26.91 10.11 -6.12
N LEU A 167 26.91 11.35 -5.64
CA LEU A 167 27.64 12.46 -6.26
C LEU A 167 29.14 12.17 -6.35
N ASN A 168 29.72 11.56 -5.33
CA ASN A 168 31.13 11.16 -5.29
C ASN A 168 31.47 10.07 -6.33
N LEU A 169 30.49 9.40 -6.92
CA LEU A 169 30.66 8.47 -8.03
C LEU A 169 30.66 9.16 -9.41
N GLY A 170 30.61 10.49 -9.46
CA GLY A 170 30.62 11.29 -10.67
C GLY A 170 29.27 11.51 -11.33
N VAL A 171 28.17 11.20 -10.63
CA VAL A 171 26.79 11.50 -11.07
C VAL A 171 26.53 12.99 -10.85
N LYS A 172 25.91 13.67 -11.82
CA LYS A 172 25.49 15.07 -11.69
C LYS A 172 24.31 15.19 -10.75
N GLU A 173 24.26 16.32 -10.03
CA GLU A 173 23.09 16.65 -9.18
C GLU A 173 21.78 16.59 -9.98
N GLY A 174 20.70 16.18 -9.31
CA GLY A 174 19.37 16.17 -9.87
C GLY A 174 18.69 14.82 -9.86
N ARG A 175 17.84 14.57 -10.85
CA ARG A 175 16.95 13.39 -10.94
C ARG A 175 17.73 12.06 -10.91
N ASP A 176 18.91 12.00 -11.50
CA ASP A 176 19.67 10.75 -11.59
C ASP A 176 20.13 10.24 -10.21
N VAL A 177 20.47 11.14 -9.29
CA VAL A 177 20.79 10.77 -7.90
C VAL A 177 19.58 10.12 -7.24
N GLY A 178 18.38 10.70 -7.39
CA GLY A 178 17.13 10.14 -6.87
C GLY A 178 16.84 8.75 -7.45
N ASN A 179 16.91 8.61 -8.77
CA ASN A 179 16.67 7.35 -9.47
C ASN A 179 17.60 6.22 -8.98
N ILE A 180 18.89 6.53 -8.74
CA ILE A 180 19.86 5.56 -8.21
C ILE A 180 19.50 5.16 -6.79
N LEU A 181 19.16 6.12 -5.93
CA LEU A 181 18.76 5.83 -4.55
C LEU A 181 17.48 5.00 -4.48
N ASP A 182 16.49 5.30 -5.31
CA ASP A 182 15.24 4.53 -5.41
C ASP A 182 15.53 3.10 -5.89
N TYR A 183 16.38 2.93 -6.90
CA TYR A 183 16.81 1.62 -7.36
C TYR A 183 17.49 0.82 -6.24
N LEU A 184 18.42 1.43 -5.48
CA LEU A 184 19.11 0.78 -4.38
C LEU A 184 18.14 0.41 -3.25
N LEU A 185 17.19 1.29 -2.93
CA LEU A 185 16.16 1.01 -1.95
C LEU A 185 15.33 -0.21 -2.36
N MET A 186 14.91 -0.28 -3.63
CA MET A 186 14.14 -1.44 -4.12
C MET A 186 14.95 -2.75 -4.03
N LEU A 187 16.26 -2.73 -4.30
CA LEU A 187 17.11 -3.91 -4.11
C LEU A 187 17.15 -4.37 -2.65
N VAL A 188 17.21 -3.44 -1.70
CA VAL A 188 17.21 -3.76 -0.25
C VAL A 188 15.84 -4.25 0.20
N VAL A 189 14.77 -3.57 -0.19
CA VAL A 189 13.38 -3.94 0.13
C VAL A 189 13.03 -5.32 -0.42
N ASP A 190 13.50 -5.62 -1.63
CA ASP A 190 13.31 -6.91 -2.28
C ASP A 190 14.22 -8.02 -1.71
N ALA A 191 15.05 -7.69 -0.71
CA ALA A 191 16.04 -8.58 -0.09
C ALA A 191 17.08 -9.17 -1.09
N ASN A 192 17.28 -8.49 -2.22
CA ASN A 192 18.27 -8.90 -3.23
C ASN A 192 19.70 -8.56 -2.79
N VAL A 193 19.85 -7.51 -1.96
CA VAL A 193 21.13 -7.08 -1.39
C VAL A 193 20.95 -6.64 0.07
N PRO A 194 21.97 -6.82 0.93
CA PRO A 194 21.95 -6.26 2.27
C PRO A 194 22.14 -4.74 2.24
N ASN A 195 21.54 -4.05 3.22
CA ASN A 195 21.73 -2.61 3.41
C ASN A 195 23.12 -2.34 4.02
N LYS A 196 24.16 -2.41 3.20
CA LYS A 196 25.56 -2.15 3.58
C LYS A 196 26.23 -1.23 2.57
N LYS A 197 26.83 -0.14 3.02
CA LYS A 197 27.41 0.94 2.20
C LYS A 197 28.31 0.42 1.07
N SER A 198 29.22 -0.51 1.37
CA SER A 198 30.15 -1.04 0.37
C SER A 198 29.43 -1.78 -0.78
N ILE A 199 28.39 -2.55 -0.45
CA ILE A 199 27.58 -3.30 -1.42
C ILE A 199 26.72 -2.32 -2.23
N LEU A 200 26.10 -1.34 -1.57
CA LEU A 200 25.26 -0.36 -2.25
C LEU A 200 26.07 0.52 -3.21
N ILE A 201 27.32 0.90 -2.86
CA ILE A 201 28.24 1.59 -3.77
C ILE A 201 28.54 0.74 -5.00
N SER A 202 28.80 -0.57 -4.83
CA SER A 202 29.04 -1.47 -5.96
C SER A 202 27.81 -1.53 -6.88
N LYS A 203 26.61 -1.68 -6.31
CA LYS A 203 25.35 -1.69 -7.08
C LYS A 203 25.04 -0.35 -7.77
N ALA A 204 25.38 0.76 -7.13
CA ALA A 204 25.27 2.08 -7.76
C ALA A 204 26.19 2.20 -8.98
N LYS A 205 27.42 1.74 -8.88
CA LYS A 205 28.37 1.71 -10.03
C LYS A 205 27.85 0.84 -11.16
N GLU A 206 27.38 -0.38 -10.86
CA GLU A 206 26.78 -1.27 -11.87
C GLU A 206 25.62 -0.57 -12.61
N TYR A 207 24.74 0.11 -11.90
CA TYR A 207 23.60 0.87 -12.47
C TYR A 207 24.09 2.00 -13.37
N ILE A 208 25.09 2.79 -12.93
CA ILE A 208 25.64 3.93 -13.67
C ILE A 208 26.29 3.44 -14.98
N TYR A 209 27.15 2.43 -14.91
CA TYR A 209 27.85 1.89 -16.10
C TYR A 209 26.89 1.17 -17.05
N GLY A 210 25.92 0.42 -16.54
CA GLY A 210 24.91 -0.25 -17.37
C GLY A 210 24.05 0.73 -18.17
N ASN A 211 23.73 1.90 -17.60
CA ASN A 211 22.97 2.93 -18.29
C ASN A 211 23.82 3.81 -19.25
N GLN A 212 25.16 3.81 -19.13
CA GLN A 212 26.05 4.50 -20.08
C GLN A 212 26.29 3.71 -21.37
N ILE A 213 26.16 2.39 -21.35
CA ILE A 213 26.32 1.52 -22.51
C ILE A 213 25.06 1.56 -23.43
N ASN A 214 23.91 1.98 -22.89
CA ASN A 214 22.64 2.01 -23.60
C ASN A 214 22.25 3.44 -24.10
N LYS A 215 23.15 4.40 -24.05
CA LYS A 215 23.04 5.73 -24.68
C LYS A 215 24.03 5.89 -25.80
#